data_2f27fa2ac7120c8f0b3d1a40f3e60861
#
_entry.id   2f27fa2ac7120c8f0b3d1a40f3e60861
#
_cell.length_a   1.000
_cell.length_b   1.000
_cell.length_c   1.000
_cell.angle_alpha   90.00
_cell.angle_beta   90.00
_cell.angle_gamma   90.00
#
_symmetry.space_group_name_H-M   'P 1'
#
loop_
_entity.id
_entity.type
_entity.pdbx_description
1 polymer ?
#
loop_
_entity_poly.entity_id
_entity_poly.type
_entity_poly.pdbx_seq_one_letter_code
_entity_poly.pdbx_strand_id
1 'polypeptide(L)'
;MKQLYHLTLRHTVLFFKDKGRFLTALITPIVLIVLYMTFLGTVYHDSLDSIVKYFNVSQKTIDAFVNGYLFSSLLAVSCVTVSFCSNMIMVQDKADHKIKDLLIAPVSKTTLALSYFISTLLITMIINITALLACFIVLGTSHFVLPVKDILYCLFDIFLLTLFGASLSSIINYFLITQGQISAVSSVVSAGYGFLCGAYMPISQFTPAVRTFIKFLPGTYGTSLIRNHLLRSLFLKLGTKVPANVMNEIHQNFDTSFKLMGHTVTQSMMYLIMIGTCFLLTLIYIFLNQSKINM
;
A
#
# COMPACT_ATOMS: atom_id res chain seq x y z
N MET A 1 -22.10 -7.36 18.78
CA MET A 1 -21.02 -6.35 18.83
C MET A 1 -19.87 -6.73 19.78
N LYS A 2 -20.15 -7.14 21.04
CA LYS A 2 -19.08 -7.53 22.01
C LYS A 2 -18.18 -8.65 21.48
N GLN A 3 -18.72 -9.71 20.88
CA GLN A 3 -17.95 -10.83 20.32
C GLN A 3 -16.99 -10.39 19.21
N LEU A 4 -17.45 -9.54 18.28
CA LEU A 4 -16.63 -9.00 17.21
C LEU A 4 -15.44 -8.21 17.77
N TYR A 5 -15.67 -7.37 18.76
CA TYR A 5 -14.62 -6.59 19.42
C TYR A 5 -13.55 -7.50 20.07
N HIS A 6 -13.98 -8.49 20.88
CA HIS A 6 -13.03 -9.38 21.56
C HIS A 6 -12.22 -10.25 20.59
N LEU A 7 -12.84 -10.74 19.51
CA LEU A 7 -12.13 -11.51 18.47
C LEU A 7 -11.14 -10.62 17.71
N THR A 8 -11.54 -9.42 17.31
CA THR A 8 -10.64 -8.46 16.65
C THR A 8 -9.46 -8.13 17.55
N LEU A 9 -9.70 -7.85 18.83
CA LEU A 9 -8.64 -7.58 19.80
C LEU A 9 -7.71 -8.78 19.96
N ARG A 10 -8.25 -10.01 20.06
CA ARG A 10 -7.46 -11.25 20.12
C ARG A 10 -6.52 -11.35 18.93
N HIS A 11 -7.02 -11.18 17.70
CA HIS A 11 -6.20 -11.31 16.49
C HIS A 11 -5.13 -10.23 16.40
N THR A 12 -5.48 -8.98 16.75
CA THR A 12 -4.54 -7.86 16.78
C THR A 12 -3.41 -8.11 17.79
N VAL A 13 -3.75 -8.50 19.02
CA VAL A 13 -2.78 -8.79 20.08
C VAL A 13 -1.89 -9.99 19.70
N LEU A 14 -2.45 -11.05 19.12
CA LEU A 14 -1.69 -12.20 18.66
C LEU A 14 -0.65 -11.82 17.60
N PHE A 15 -0.99 -10.93 16.69
CA PHE A 15 -0.03 -10.44 15.68
C PHE A 15 1.16 -9.74 16.30
N PHE A 16 0.93 -8.77 17.20
CA PHE A 16 2.02 -7.99 17.81
C PHE A 16 2.81 -8.78 18.86
N LYS A 17 2.23 -9.80 19.51
CA LYS A 17 2.95 -10.68 20.44
C LYS A 17 3.84 -11.68 19.71
N ASP A 18 3.52 -12.07 18.51
CA ASP A 18 4.32 -12.96 17.69
C ASP A 18 5.42 -12.19 16.95
N LYS A 19 6.62 -12.17 17.55
CA LYS A 19 7.78 -11.47 16.98
C LYS A 19 8.11 -11.92 15.55
N GLY A 20 7.91 -13.20 15.23
CA GLY A 20 8.17 -13.76 13.91
C GLY A 20 7.25 -13.13 12.86
N ARG A 21 5.94 -13.09 13.12
CA ARG A 21 4.96 -12.47 12.22
C ARG A 21 5.19 -10.97 12.06
N PHE A 22 5.44 -10.28 13.16
CA PHE A 22 5.72 -8.84 13.13
C PHE A 22 6.96 -8.54 12.27
N LEU A 23 8.06 -9.26 12.47
CA LEU A 23 9.28 -9.10 11.68
C LEU A 23 9.04 -9.46 10.20
N THR A 24 8.32 -10.56 9.93
CA THR A 24 7.97 -10.95 8.54
C THR A 24 7.18 -9.85 7.82
N ALA A 25 6.26 -9.19 8.50
CA ALA A 25 5.50 -8.09 7.92
C ALA A 25 6.37 -6.86 7.58
N LEU A 26 7.47 -6.66 8.29
CA LEU A 26 8.41 -5.56 8.05
C LEU A 26 9.48 -5.88 7.00
N ILE A 27 9.66 -7.13 6.58
CA ILE A 27 10.70 -7.52 5.61
C ILE A 27 10.59 -6.69 4.33
N THR A 28 9.39 -6.60 3.73
CA THR A 28 9.21 -5.87 2.46
C THR A 28 9.50 -4.37 2.59
N PRO A 29 8.98 -3.63 3.57
CA PRO A 29 9.39 -2.26 3.84
C PRO A 29 10.90 -2.09 4.05
N ILE A 30 11.53 -2.98 4.82
CA ILE A 30 12.98 -2.93 5.08
C ILE A 30 13.77 -3.18 3.80
N VAL A 31 13.42 -4.18 3.00
CA VAL A 31 14.06 -4.46 1.71
C VAL A 31 13.96 -3.25 0.80
N LEU A 32 12.81 -2.57 0.75
CA LEU A 32 12.66 -1.38 -0.06
C LEU A 32 13.58 -0.24 0.41
N ILE A 33 13.71 -0.03 1.72
CA ILE A 33 14.64 0.97 2.27
C ILE A 33 16.08 0.64 1.88
N VAL A 34 16.49 -0.63 1.99
CA VAL A 34 17.84 -1.07 1.61
C VAL A 34 18.07 -0.86 0.11
N LEU A 35 17.14 -1.26 -0.75
CA LEU A 35 17.22 -1.04 -2.21
C LEU A 35 17.34 0.44 -2.55
N TYR A 36 16.62 1.28 -1.83
CA TYR A 36 16.73 2.73 -2.02
C TYR A 36 18.10 3.26 -1.63
N MET A 37 18.58 2.92 -0.45
CA MET A 37 19.88 3.42 0.05
C MET A 37 21.07 2.93 -0.80
N THR A 38 20.94 1.76 -1.45
CA THR A 38 22.02 1.17 -2.24
C THR A 38 21.96 1.53 -3.73
N PHE A 39 20.77 1.69 -4.30
CA PHE A 39 20.63 1.80 -5.76
C PHE A 39 19.54 2.81 -6.20
N LEU A 40 18.31 2.65 -5.72
CA LEU A 40 17.16 3.42 -6.25
C LEU A 40 17.29 4.92 -5.98
N GLY A 41 17.87 5.30 -4.84
CA GLY A 41 18.05 6.71 -4.47
C GLY A 41 18.90 7.46 -5.50
N THR A 42 20.04 6.89 -5.89
CA THR A 42 20.91 7.49 -6.93
C THR A 42 20.22 7.54 -8.27
N VAL A 43 19.56 6.46 -8.70
CA VAL A 43 18.83 6.40 -9.98
C VAL A 43 17.74 7.46 -10.07
N TYR A 44 16.95 7.63 -9.02
CA TYR A 44 15.88 8.64 -9.01
C TYR A 44 16.44 10.06 -8.90
N HIS A 45 17.53 10.24 -8.15
CA HIS A 45 18.23 11.52 -8.05
C HIS A 45 18.77 11.95 -9.41
N ASP A 46 19.52 11.08 -10.09
CA ASP A 46 20.10 11.36 -11.41
C ASP A 46 19.01 11.58 -12.47
N SER A 47 17.91 10.82 -12.39
CA SER A 47 16.76 10.98 -13.27
C SER A 47 16.10 12.36 -13.11
N LEU A 48 15.85 12.81 -11.89
CA LEU A 48 15.26 14.12 -11.65
C LEU A 48 16.25 15.24 -11.97
N ASP A 49 17.51 15.10 -11.57
CA ASP A 49 18.56 16.08 -11.83
C ASP A 49 18.74 16.32 -13.33
N SER A 50 18.74 15.25 -14.14
CA SER A 50 18.83 15.35 -15.60
C SER A 50 17.68 16.15 -16.22
N ILE A 51 16.46 16.00 -15.69
CA ILE A 51 15.27 16.71 -16.18
C ILE A 51 15.32 18.19 -15.79
N VAL A 52 15.79 18.50 -14.57
CA VAL A 52 15.77 19.87 -14.03
C VAL A 52 17.11 20.61 -14.17
N LYS A 53 18.12 19.99 -14.81
CA LYS A 53 19.49 20.47 -14.91
C LYS A 53 19.64 21.93 -15.40
N TYR A 54 18.77 22.35 -16.30
CA TYR A 54 18.79 23.70 -16.88
C TYR A 54 17.93 24.71 -16.09
N PHE A 55 17.29 24.27 -15.01
CA PHE A 55 16.43 25.11 -14.18
C PHE A 55 17.09 25.30 -12.81
N ASN A 56 16.96 26.47 -12.25
CA ASN A 56 17.60 26.81 -10.97
C ASN A 56 16.89 26.14 -9.77
N VAL A 57 16.92 24.80 -9.73
CA VAL A 57 16.37 23.96 -8.67
C VAL A 57 17.47 23.63 -7.67
N SER A 58 17.21 23.85 -6.37
CA SER A 58 18.22 23.55 -5.34
C SER A 58 18.32 22.03 -5.12
N GLN A 59 19.52 21.53 -4.85
CA GLN A 59 19.77 20.13 -4.52
C GLN A 59 18.90 19.66 -3.34
N LYS A 60 18.69 20.50 -2.33
CA LYS A 60 17.78 20.21 -1.20
C LYS A 60 16.34 19.90 -1.66
N THR A 61 15.87 20.52 -2.74
CA THR A 61 14.53 20.25 -3.29
C THR A 61 14.51 18.91 -4.03
N ILE A 62 15.59 18.58 -4.74
CA ILE A 62 15.75 17.30 -5.42
C ILE A 62 15.81 16.17 -4.39
N ASP A 63 16.64 16.29 -3.37
CA ASP A 63 16.76 15.31 -2.29
C ASP A 63 15.42 15.10 -1.55
N ALA A 64 14.73 16.18 -1.23
CA ALA A 64 13.42 16.11 -0.57
C ALA A 64 12.37 15.42 -1.47
N PHE A 65 12.40 15.66 -2.79
CA PHE A 65 11.51 15.02 -3.74
C PHE A 65 11.77 13.52 -3.84
N VAL A 66 13.03 13.13 -3.99
CA VAL A 66 13.46 11.73 -4.10
C VAL A 66 13.13 10.97 -2.81
N ASN A 67 13.41 11.55 -1.64
CA ASN A 67 13.02 10.98 -0.35
C ASN A 67 11.49 10.84 -0.21
N GLY A 68 10.72 11.86 -0.57
CA GLY A 68 9.26 11.82 -0.54
C GLY A 68 8.68 10.76 -1.48
N TYR A 69 9.24 10.62 -2.69
CA TYR A 69 8.86 9.58 -3.64
C TYR A 69 9.10 8.18 -3.07
N LEU A 70 10.25 7.96 -2.44
CA LEU A 70 10.57 6.73 -1.77
C LEU A 70 9.56 6.38 -0.66
N PHE A 71 9.31 7.34 0.25
CA PHE A 71 8.39 7.10 1.35
C PHE A 71 6.98 6.82 0.87
N SER A 72 6.53 7.49 -0.21
CA SER A 72 5.25 7.19 -0.84
C SER A 72 5.18 5.75 -1.37
N SER A 73 6.28 5.29 -1.98
CA SER A 73 6.41 3.92 -2.49
C SER A 73 6.44 2.89 -1.36
N LEU A 74 7.16 3.18 -0.28
CA LEU A 74 7.23 2.34 0.93
C LEU A 74 5.84 2.19 1.56
N LEU A 75 5.13 3.28 1.78
CA LEU A 75 3.77 3.27 2.33
C LEU A 75 2.82 2.47 1.44
N ALA A 76 2.87 2.68 0.13
CA ALA A 76 2.00 1.99 -0.81
C ALA A 76 2.23 0.47 -0.82
N VAL A 77 3.49 0.02 -0.86
CA VAL A 77 3.82 -1.41 -0.80
C VAL A 77 3.40 -2.01 0.54
N SER A 78 3.70 -1.31 1.63
CA SER A 78 3.39 -1.72 2.98
C SER A 78 1.88 -1.91 3.20
N CYS A 79 1.02 -1.04 2.65
CA CYS A 79 -0.44 -1.18 2.76
C CYS A 79 -0.95 -2.56 2.33
N VAL A 80 -0.38 -3.14 1.28
CA VAL A 80 -0.83 -4.44 0.76
C VAL A 80 -0.03 -5.59 1.34
N THR A 81 1.30 -5.51 1.38
CA THR A 81 2.13 -6.63 1.87
C THR A 81 1.91 -6.92 3.35
N VAL A 82 1.79 -5.88 4.19
CA VAL A 82 1.45 -6.04 5.61
C VAL A 82 0.03 -6.60 5.78
N SER A 83 -0.93 -6.21 4.93
CA SER A 83 -2.27 -6.79 4.96
C SER A 83 -2.25 -8.30 4.71
N PHE A 84 -1.46 -8.77 3.76
CA PHE A 84 -1.28 -10.21 3.51
C PHE A 84 -0.62 -10.91 4.70
N CYS A 85 0.44 -10.35 5.25
CA CYS A 85 1.14 -10.93 6.41
C CYS A 85 0.26 -10.94 7.68
N SER A 86 -0.50 -9.89 7.94
CA SER A 86 -1.37 -9.85 9.12
C SER A 86 -2.57 -10.79 9.02
N ASN A 87 -3.10 -10.98 7.81
CA ASN A 87 -4.24 -11.86 7.56
C ASN A 87 -3.86 -13.36 7.51
N MET A 88 -2.57 -13.71 7.62
CA MET A 88 -2.10 -15.10 7.81
C MET A 88 -2.74 -15.78 9.01
N ILE A 89 -3.10 -15.03 10.05
CA ILE A 89 -3.75 -15.55 11.28
C ILE A 89 -5.00 -16.37 10.92
N MET A 90 -5.80 -15.92 9.95
CA MET A 90 -7.00 -16.62 9.50
C MET A 90 -6.71 -18.02 9.00
N VAL A 91 -5.66 -18.19 8.18
CA VAL A 91 -5.32 -19.50 7.61
C VAL A 91 -4.59 -20.38 8.62
N GLN A 92 -3.79 -19.77 9.52
CA GLN A 92 -3.16 -20.54 10.61
C GLN A 92 -4.22 -21.08 11.58
N ASP A 93 -5.22 -20.29 11.95
CA ASP A 93 -6.34 -20.77 12.79
C ASP A 93 -7.15 -21.87 12.08
N LYS A 94 -7.19 -21.90 10.71
CA LYS A 94 -7.73 -23.03 9.94
C LYS A 94 -6.83 -24.25 10.02
N ALA A 95 -5.55 -24.10 9.73
CA ALA A 95 -4.56 -25.19 9.71
C ALA A 95 -4.42 -25.86 11.09
N ASP A 96 -4.49 -25.07 12.16
CA ASP A 96 -4.40 -25.52 13.55
C ASP A 96 -5.76 -26.01 14.11
N HIS A 97 -6.81 -26.06 13.28
CA HIS A 97 -8.20 -26.42 13.68
C HIS A 97 -8.84 -25.50 14.74
N LYS A 98 -8.21 -24.39 15.13
CA LYS A 98 -8.72 -23.42 16.12
C LYS A 98 -10.06 -22.79 15.72
N ILE A 99 -10.35 -22.72 14.41
CA ILE A 99 -11.65 -22.23 13.93
C ILE A 99 -12.81 -23.09 14.44
N LYS A 100 -12.61 -24.44 14.54
CA LYS A 100 -13.64 -25.32 15.09
C LYS A 100 -13.95 -24.98 16.55
N ASP A 101 -12.91 -24.73 17.35
CA ASP A 101 -13.06 -24.35 18.76
C ASP A 101 -13.76 -22.99 18.90
N LEU A 102 -13.43 -22.04 18.04
CA LEU A 102 -14.07 -20.71 18.02
C LEU A 102 -15.55 -20.80 17.61
N LEU A 103 -15.94 -21.76 16.81
CA LEU A 103 -17.32 -21.97 16.35
C LEU A 103 -18.16 -22.82 17.34
N ILE A 104 -17.56 -23.47 18.35
CA ILE A 104 -18.30 -24.10 19.48
C ILE A 104 -18.96 -22.99 20.33
N ALA A 105 -18.31 -21.83 20.46
CA ALA A 105 -18.94 -20.64 21.03
C ALA A 105 -20.06 -20.12 20.11
N PRO A 106 -21.11 -19.45 20.65
CA PRO A 106 -22.22 -18.93 19.86
C PRO A 106 -21.80 -17.72 18.99
N VAL A 107 -20.80 -17.92 18.12
CA VAL A 107 -20.26 -16.91 17.20
C VAL A 107 -20.67 -17.26 15.78
N SER A 108 -21.23 -16.31 15.04
CA SER A 108 -21.56 -16.52 13.64
C SER A 108 -20.28 -16.53 12.78
N LYS A 109 -20.27 -17.33 11.69
CA LYS A 109 -19.18 -17.38 10.72
C LYS A 109 -18.84 -15.99 10.16
N THR A 110 -19.85 -15.18 9.89
CA THR A 110 -19.70 -13.81 9.42
C THR A 110 -19.00 -12.94 10.46
N THR A 111 -19.36 -13.06 11.76
CA THR A 111 -18.70 -12.33 12.84
C THR A 111 -17.23 -12.70 12.95
N LEU A 112 -16.91 -14.00 12.83
CA LEU A 112 -15.54 -14.48 12.83
C LEU A 112 -14.75 -13.96 11.61
N ALA A 113 -15.32 -14.04 10.41
CA ALA A 113 -14.70 -13.53 9.19
C ALA A 113 -14.45 -12.01 9.26
N LEU A 114 -15.44 -11.24 9.72
CA LEU A 114 -15.29 -9.80 9.91
C LEU A 114 -14.23 -9.46 10.96
N SER A 115 -14.06 -10.30 12.00
CA SER A 115 -13.02 -10.06 13.01
C SER A 115 -11.60 -10.20 12.43
N TYR A 116 -11.36 -11.16 11.54
CA TYR A 116 -10.09 -11.27 10.81
C TYR A 116 -9.87 -10.07 9.88
N PHE A 117 -10.89 -9.68 9.14
CA PHE A 117 -10.82 -8.53 8.23
C PHE A 117 -10.50 -7.23 8.98
N ILE A 118 -11.24 -6.92 10.05
CA ILE A 118 -11.06 -5.69 10.84
C ILE A 118 -9.69 -5.72 11.54
N SER A 119 -9.25 -6.86 12.08
CA SER A 119 -7.93 -6.96 12.71
C SER A 119 -6.80 -6.72 11.69
N THR A 120 -6.93 -7.26 10.48
CA THR A 120 -6.00 -7.01 9.37
C THR A 120 -5.92 -5.52 9.03
N LEU A 121 -7.07 -4.87 8.90
CA LEU A 121 -7.15 -3.43 8.65
C LEU A 121 -6.46 -2.64 9.77
N LEU A 122 -6.78 -2.93 11.04
CA LEU A 122 -6.21 -2.22 12.19
C LEU A 122 -4.69 -2.41 12.30
N ILE A 123 -4.20 -3.65 12.18
CA ILE A 123 -2.76 -3.96 12.25
C ILE A 123 -2.01 -3.19 11.16
N THR A 124 -2.51 -3.28 9.93
CA THR A 124 -1.87 -2.63 8.77
C THR A 124 -1.91 -1.11 8.90
N MET A 125 -3.02 -0.54 9.38
CA MET A 125 -3.11 0.90 9.66
C MET A 125 -2.12 1.36 10.73
N ILE A 126 -1.98 0.63 11.83
CA ILE A 126 -1.02 0.96 12.89
C ILE A 126 0.41 0.99 12.33
N ILE A 127 0.80 -0.02 11.56
CA ILE A 127 2.15 -0.10 10.96
C ILE A 127 2.36 1.04 9.96
N ASN A 128 1.39 1.34 9.09
CA ASN A 128 1.53 2.40 8.10
C ASN A 128 1.49 3.81 8.71
N ILE A 129 0.70 4.04 9.76
CA ILE A 129 0.72 5.31 10.49
C ILE A 129 2.10 5.50 11.16
N THR A 130 2.67 4.45 11.76
CA THR A 130 4.01 4.49 12.35
C THR A 130 5.07 4.78 11.28
N ALA A 131 4.96 4.17 10.09
CA ALA A 131 5.84 4.43 8.96
C ALA A 131 5.69 5.87 8.44
N LEU A 132 4.47 6.40 8.38
CA LEU A 132 4.20 7.79 7.98
C LEU A 132 4.81 8.78 8.98
N LEU A 133 4.73 8.52 10.29
CA LEU A 133 5.36 9.35 11.32
C LEU A 133 6.90 9.32 11.17
N ALA A 134 7.48 8.16 10.92
CA ALA A 134 8.92 8.05 10.63
C ALA A 134 9.31 8.84 9.36
N CYS A 135 8.48 8.80 8.33
CA CYS A 135 8.64 9.61 7.12
C CYS A 135 8.68 11.11 7.43
N PHE A 136 7.77 11.61 8.27
CA PHE A 136 7.75 13.03 8.65
C PHE A 136 8.99 13.45 9.44
N ILE A 137 9.54 12.59 10.28
CA ILE A 137 10.79 12.87 10.99
C ILE A 137 11.93 13.05 9.98
N VAL A 138 12.07 12.14 9.01
CA VAL A 138 13.14 12.20 8.01
C VAL A 138 12.96 13.37 7.04
N LEU A 139 11.75 13.62 6.54
CA LEU A 139 11.48 14.77 5.66
C LEU A 139 11.60 16.11 6.40
N GLY A 140 11.26 16.16 7.68
CA GLY A 140 11.41 17.36 8.51
C GLY A 140 12.86 17.84 8.63
N THR A 141 13.84 16.94 8.59
CA THR A 141 15.27 17.31 8.57
C THR A 141 15.67 18.06 7.29
N SER A 142 14.92 17.90 6.21
CA SER A 142 15.13 18.58 4.92
C SER A 142 14.36 19.91 4.79
N HIS A 143 13.86 20.48 5.91
CA HIS A 143 13.00 21.67 5.93
C HIS A 143 11.74 21.55 5.04
N PHE A 144 11.26 20.32 4.89
CA PHE A 144 10.07 20.02 4.13
C PHE A 144 8.86 19.97 5.07
N VAL A 145 7.95 20.93 4.92
CA VAL A 145 6.72 21.01 5.71
C VAL A 145 5.54 20.63 4.82
N LEU A 146 4.83 19.58 5.22
CA LEU A 146 3.56 19.20 4.60
C LEU A 146 2.41 19.99 5.26
N PRO A 147 1.52 20.62 4.48
CA PRO A 147 0.30 21.20 5.00
C PRO A 147 -0.56 20.13 5.68
N VAL A 148 -1.24 20.46 6.78
CA VAL A 148 -2.13 19.53 7.51
C VAL A 148 -3.17 18.90 6.59
N LYS A 149 -3.66 19.65 5.60
CA LYS A 149 -4.60 19.15 4.58
C LYS A 149 -4.02 17.97 3.78
N ASP A 150 -2.76 18.05 3.37
CA ASP A 150 -2.11 17.00 2.58
C ASP A 150 -1.81 15.77 3.46
N ILE A 151 -1.54 15.97 4.75
CA ILE A 151 -1.42 14.87 5.73
C ILE A 151 -2.75 14.11 5.86
N LEU A 152 -3.88 14.81 5.97
CA LEU A 152 -5.20 14.19 6.06
C LEU A 152 -5.57 13.41 4.79
N TYR A 153 -5.26 13.97 3.61
CA TYR A 153 -5.44 13.23 2.36
C TYR A 153 -4.55 12.00 2.29
N CYS A 154 -3.29 12.10 2.70
CA CYS A 154 -2.36 10.97 2.72
C CYS A 154 -2.84 9.85 3.66
N LEU A 155 -3.37 10.20 4.85
CA LEU A 155 -3.98 9.24 5.77
C LEU A 155 -5.21 8.56 5.15
N PHE A 156 -6.03 9.30 4.42
CA PHE A 156 -7.19 8.76 3.73
C PHE A 156 -6.77 7.81 2.59
N ASP A 157 -5.73 8.16 1.82
CA ASP A 157 -5.18 7.30 0.77
C ASP A 157 -4.60 6.00 1.33
N ILE A 158 -3.84 6.10 2.44
CA ILE A 158 -3.32 4.93 3.18
C ILE A 158 -4.47 4.05 3.65
N PHE A 159 -5.54 4.65 4.19
CA PHE A 159 -6.73 3.90 4.61
C PHE A 159 -7.38 3.15 3.42
N LEU A 160 -7.59 3.83 2.28
CA LEU A 160 -8.18 3.20 1.10
C LEU A 160 -7.31 2.07 0.54
N LEU A 161 -6.01 2.29 0.44
CA LEU A 161 -5.11 1.27 -0.08
C LEU A 161 -4.94 0.10 0.91
N THR A 162 -4.98 0.36 2.21
CA THR A 162 -5.03 -0.69 3.26
C THR A 162 -6.33 -1.47 3.19
N LEU A 163 -7.46 -0.81 2.97
CA LEU A 163 -8.76 -1.45 2.80
C LEU A 163 -8.75 -2.36 1.56
N PHE A 164 -8.16 -1.90 0.45
CA PHE A 164 -7.94 -2.72 -0.74
C PHE A 164 -7.08 -3.95 -0.42
N GLY A 165 -5.92 -3.78 0.24
CA GLY A 165 -5.03 -4.87 0.65
C GLY A 165 -5.70 -5.86 1.60
N ALA A 166 -6.46 -5.40 2.59
CA ALA A 166 -7.21 -6.23 3.52
C ALA A 166 -8.32 -7.02 2.81
N SER A 167 -9.05 -6.39 1.89
CA SER A 167 -10.10 -7.08 1.12
C SER A 167 -9.50 -8.15 0.21
N LEU A 168 -8.44 -7.81 -0.52
CA LEU A 168 -7.77 -8.73 -1.44
C LEU A 168 -7.15 -9.91 -0.69
N SER A 169 -6.42 -9.66 0.40
CA SER A 169 -5.82 -10.71 1.22
C SER A 169 -6.89 -11.61 1.86
N SER A 170 -8.02 -11.05 2.29
CA SER A 170 -9.10 -11.81 2.89
C SER A 170 -9.77 -12.76 1.89
N ILE A 171 -9.96 -12.32 0.65
CA ILE A 171 -10.50 -13.19 -0.41
C ILE A 171 -9.52 -14.31 -0.74
N ILE A 172 -8.23 -14.00 -0.95
CA ILE A 172 -7.23 -14.99 -1.31
C ILE A 172 -7.05 -16.01 -0.17
N ASN A 173 -6.88 -15.53 1.05
CA ASN A 173 -6.69 -16.37 2.23
C ASN A 173 -7.94 -17.20 2.59
N TYR A 174 -9.11 -16.82 2.09
CA TYR A 174 -10.32 -17.63 2.24
C TYR A 174 -10.14 -19.02 1.62
N PHE A 175 -9.45 -19.13 0.48
CA PHE A 175 -9.21 -20.40 -0.23
C PHE A 175 -8.00 -21.16 0.28
N LEU A 176 -7.15 -20.57 1.11
CA LEU A 176 -5.95 -21.22 1.64
C LEU A 176 -6.27 -22.02 2.90
N ILE A 177 -5.64 -23.20 3.03
CA ILE A 177 -5.89 -24.14 4.12
C ILE A 177 -4.59 -24.48 4.87
N THR A 178 -3.43 -24.45 4.18
CA THR A 178 -2.17 -24.91 4.76
C THR A 178 -1.17 -23.78 4.96
N GLN A 179 -0.24 -23.99 5.89
CA GLN A 179 0.86 -23.05 6.16
C GLN A 179 1.77 -22.84 4.93
N GLY A 180 2.01 -23.89 4.15
CA GLY A 180 2.80 -23.83 2.93
C GLY A 180 2.17 -22.92 1.86
N GLN A 181 0.85 -23.00 1.70
CA GLN A 181 0.10 -22.14 0.77
C GLN A 181 0.21 -20.67 1.19
N ILE A 182 0.10 -20.35 2.49
CA ILE A 182 0.25 -18.98 2.99
C ILE A 182 1.64 -18.44 2.65
N SER A 183 2.69 -19.22 3.01
CA SER A 183 4.07 -18.79 2.80
C SER A 183 4.36 -18.53 1.33
N ALA A 184 3.86 -19.37 0.43
CA ALA A 184 4.00 -19.19 -1.01
C ALA A 184 3.30 -17.91 -1.49
N VAL A 185 2.03 -17.72 -1.14
CA VAL A 185 1.27 -16.53 -1.55
C VAL A 185 1.89 -15.24 -0.99
N SER A 186 2.25 -15.23 0.29
CA SER A 186 2.87 -14.06 0.92
C SER A 186 4.21 -13.72 0.30
N SER A 187 5.04 -14.73 -0.05
CA SER A 187 6.31 -14.50 -0.73
C SER A 187 6.12 -13.88 -2.11
N VAL A 188 5.17 -14.41 -2.90
CA VAL A 188 4.84 -13.88 -4.23
C VAL A 188 4.32 -12.44 -4.13
N VAL A 189 3.42 -12.16 -3.18
CA VAL A 189 2.87 -10.80 -3.00
C VAL A 189 3.96 -9.85 -2.52
N SER A 190 4.77 -10.25 -1.54
CA SER A 190 5.85 -9.42 -0.99
C SER A 190 6.92 -9.06 -2.03
N ALA A 191 7.28 -10.00 -2.90
CA ALA A 191 8.26 -9.77 -3.96
C ALA A 191 7.64 -9.04 -5.17
N GLY A 192 6.42 -9.40 -5.56
CA GLY A 192 5.82 -8.97 -6.81
C GLY A 192 5.06 -7.66 -6.74
N TYR A 193 4.38 -7.36 -5.61
CA TYR A 193 3.48 -6.22 -5.55
C TYR A 193 4.18 -4.88 -5.77
N GLY A 194 5.42 -4.72 -5.30
CA GLY A 194 6.19 -3.50 -5.50
C GLY A 194 6.48 -3.17 -6.97
N PHE A 195 6.60 -4.20 -7.82
CA PHE A 195 6.67 -4.01 -9.27
C PHE A 195 5.31 -3.66 -9.87
N LEU A 196 4.26 -4.35 -9.43
CA LEU A 196 2.91 -4.14 -9.94
C LEU A 196 2.31 -2.77 -9.58
N CYS A 197 2.75 -2.14 -8.51
CA CYS A 197 2.30 -0.80 -8.15
C CYS A 197 3.28 0.32 -8.54
N GLY A 198 4.38 -0.01 -9.24
CA GLY A 198 5.40 0.96 -9.65
C GLY A 198 6.25 1.52 -8.50
N ALA A 199 6.37 0.78 -7.39
CA ALA A 199 7.14 1.24 -6.23
C ALA A 199 8.63 0.95 -6.36
N TYR A 200 8.99 -0.21 -6.94
CA TYR A 200 10.40 -0.58 -7.15
C TYR A 200 10.99 -0.01 -8.44
N MET A 201 10.16 0.21 -9.45
CA MET A 201 10.56 0.75 -10.73
C MET A 201 9.42 1.58 -11.33
N PRO A 202 9.67 2.75 -11.91
CA PRO A 202 8.65 3.54 -12.59
C PRO A 202 7.93 2.73 -13.66
N ILE A 203 6.62 2.90 -13.78
CA ILE A 203 5.79 2.18 -14.76
C ILE A 203 6.25 2.47 -16.19
N SER A 204 6.84 3.64 -16.43
CA SER A 204 7.41 4.04 -17.72
C SER A 204 8.55 3.13 -18.20
N GLN A 205 9.26 2.45 -17.30
CA GLN A 205 10.39 1.58 -17.62
C GLN A 205 9.98 0.16 -18.08
N PHE A 206 8.69 -0.21 -17.89
CA PHE A 206 8.20 -1.52 -18.32
C PHE A 206 7.89 -1.55 -19.82
N THR A 207 7.87 -2.76 -20.39
CA THR A 207 7.40 -2.98 -21.78
C THR A 207 5.95 -2.51 -21.96
N PRO A 208 5.53 -2.11 -23.18
CA PRO A 208 4.18 -1.58 -23.40
C PRO A 208 3.05 -2.49 -22.90
N ALA A 209 3.18 -3.82 -23.07
CA ALA A 209 2.19 -4.79 -22.62
C ALA A 209 2.06 -4.81 -21.09
N VAL A 210 3.18 -4.89 -20.37
CA VAL A 210 3.22 -4.89 -18.89
C VAL A 210 2.73 -3.55 -18.36
N ARG A 211 3.15 -2.44 -18.97
CA ARG A 211 2.70 -1.09 -18.62
C ARG A 211 1.17 -0.96 -18.72
N THR A 212 0.58 -1.48 -19.77
CA THR A 212 -0.87 -1.46 -19.95
C THR A 212 -1.55 -2.30 -18.87
N PHE A 213 -1.06 -3.51 -18.59
CA PHE A 213 -1.59 -4.36 -17.52
C PHE A 213 -1.54 -3.69 -16.14
N ILE A 214 -0.40 -3.10 -15.76
CA ILE A 214 -0.22 -2.41 -14.47
C ILE A 214 -1.22 -1.26 -14.32
N LYS A 215 -1.50 -0.51 -15.39
CA LYS A 215 -2.47 0.60 -15.37
C LYS A 215 -3.92 0.16 -15.13
N PHE A 216 -4.26 -1.11 -15.30
CA PHE A 216 -5.58 -1.65 -14.94
C PHE A 216 -5.67 -2.08 -13.47
N LEU A 217 -4.54 -2.19 -12.76
CA LEU A 217 -4.54 -2.63 -11.37
C LEU A 217 -4.96 -1.49 -10.43
N PRO A 218 -5.96 -1.70 -9.55
CA PRO A 218 -6.41 -0.66 -8.62
C PRO A 218 -5.30 -0.18 -7.67
N GLY A 219 -4.41 -1.08 -7.24
CA GLY A 219 -3.28 -0.73 -6.37
C GLY A 219 -2.36 0.35 -6.94
N THR A 220 -2.24 0.44 -8.26
CA THR A 220 -1.47 1.49 -8.96
C THR A 220 -2.05 2.89 -8.70
N TYR A 221 -3.38 3.01 -8.70
CA TYR A 221 -4.05 4.28 -8.43
C TYR A 221 -3.91 4.70 -6.97
N GLY A 222 -4.02 3.75 -6.02
CA GLY A 222 -3.75 4.03 -4.60
C GLY A 222 -2.32 4.51 -4.36
N THR A 223 -1.34 3.90 -5.00
CA THR A 223 0.07 4.33 -4.95
C THR A 223 0.23 5.74 -5.50
N SER A 224 -0.39 6.04 -6.65
CA SER A 224 -0.33 7.38 -7.26
C SER A 224 -1.00 8.44 -6.39
N LEU A 225 -2.11 8.14 -5.72
CA LEU A 225 -2.77 9.06 -4.78
C LEU A 225 -1.86 9.43 -3.62
N ILE A 226 -1.24 8.44 -2.96
CA ILE A 226 -0.26 8.68 -1.88
C ILE A 226 0.89 9.57 -2.38
N ARG A 227 1.44 9.30 -3.59
CA ARG A 227 2.50 10.11 -4.20
C ARG A 227 2.06 11.56 -4.44
N ASN A 228 0.88 11.74 -5.03
CA ASN A 228 0.35 13.06 -5.34
C ASN A 228 0.18 13.92 -4.09
N HIS A 229 -0.29 13.36 -2.98
CA HIS A 229 -0.50 14.11 -1.75
C HIS A 229 0.80 14.31 -0.97
N LEU A 230 1.64 13.29 -0.87
CA LEU A 230 2.92 13.40 -0.17
C LEU A 230 3.90 14.35 -0.87
N LEU A 231 3.89 14.42 -2.21
CA LEU A 231 4.79 15.27 -3.00
C LEU A 231 4.17 16.61 -3.40
N ARG A 232 2.91 16.88 -3.06
CA ARG A 232 2.16 18.05 -3.54
C ARG A 232 2.89 19.37 -3.34
N SER A 233 3.42 19.61 -2.15
CA SER A 233 4.11 20.86 -1.84
C SER A 233 5.45 20.99 -2.60
N LEU A 234 6.09 19.86 -2.94
CA LEU A 234 7.29 19.82 -3.79
C LEU A 234 6.95 20.10 -5.25
N PHE A 235 5.85 19.53 -5.76
CA PHE A 235 5.35 19.86 -7.09
C PHE A 235 5.01 21.34 -7.22
N LEU A 236 4.40 21.96 -6.21
CA LEU A 236 4.15 23.40 -6.22
C LEU A 236 5.46 24.20 -6.26
N LYS A 237 6.47 23.82 -5.48
CA LYS A 237 7.79 24.48 -5.50
C LYS A 237 8.52 24.29 -6.84
N LEU A 238 8.45 23.10 -7.44
CA LEU A 238 9.04 22.86 -8.76
C LEU A 238 8.30 23.63 -9.85
N GLY A 239 6.97 23.68 -9.83
CA GLY A 239 6.15 24.36 -10.82
C GLY A 239 6.38 25.87 -10.89
N THR A 240 6.97 26.50 -9.84
CA THR A 240 7.41 27.91 -9.90
C THR A 240 8.73 28.11 -10.63
N LYS A 241 9.48 27.03 -10.87
CA LYS A 241 10.85 27.09 -11.41
C LYS A 241 10.99 26.41 -12.78
N VAL A 242 10.10 25.49 -13.11
CA VAL A 242 10.17 24.71 -14.36
C VAL A 242 8.93 24.94 -15.22
N PRO A 243 9.07 24.92 -16.57
CA PRO A 243 7.93 25.06 -17.49
C PRO A 243 6.94 23.90 -17.37
N ALA A 244 5.69 24.11 -17.81
CA ALA A 244 4.61 23.12 -17.72
C ALA A 244 4.89 21.81 -18.49
N ASN A 245 5.62 21.85 -19.60
CA ASN A 245 6.03 20.67 -20.34
C ASN A 245 6.97 19.78 -19.53
N VAL A 246 7.97 20.37 -18.86
CA VAL A 246 8.91 19.67 -17.98
C VAL A 246 8.19 19.13 -16.75
N MET A 247 7.25 19.87 -16.18
CA MET A 247 6.42 19.40 -15.08
C MET A 247 5.59 18.17 -15.48
N ASN A 248 5.02 18.15 -16.68
CA ASN A 248 4.29 17.00 -17.21
C ASN A 248 5.20 15.78 -17.38
N GLU A 249 6.44 15.98 -17.79
CA GLU A 249 7.44 14.91 -17.89
C GLU A 249 7.77 14.33 -16.50
N ILE A 250 7.97 15.19 -15.49
CA ILE A 250 8.17 14.74 -14.10
C ILE A 250 6.97 13.92 -13.62
N HIS A 251 5.74 14.40 -13.84
CA HIS A 251 4.53 13.68 -13.46
C HIS A 251 4.41 12.30 -14.11
N GLN A 252 4.86 12.14 -15.36
CA GLN A 252 4.83 10.86 -16.08
C GLN A 252 5.95 9.93 -15.62
N ASN A 253 7.17 10.44 -15.42
CA ASN A 253 8.32 9.63 -15.02
C ASN A 253 8.24 9.15 -13.56
N PHE A 254 7.52 9.88 -12.71
CA PHE A 254 7.33 9.53 -11.31
C PHE A 254 5.93 8.97 -11.00
N ASP A 255 5.19 8.52 -12.02
CA ASP A 255 3.90 7.81 -11.89
C ASP A 255 2.86 8.54 -11.03
N THR A 256 2.82 9.86 -11.11
CA THR A 256 1.81 10.68 -10.43
C THR A 256 0.64 11.03 -11.35
N SER A 257 0.81 10.85 -12.66
CA SER A 257 -0.24 10.97 -13.66
C SER A 257 -0.16 9.83 -14.67
N PHE A 258 -1.31 9.32 -15.09
CA PHE A 258 -1.42 8.25 -16.09
C PHE A 258 -2.32 8.63 -17.23
N LYS A 259 -2.03 8.06 -18.40
CA LYS A 259 -2.97 8.00 -19.52
C LYS A 259 -3.47 6.57 -19.65
N LEU A 260 -4.79 6.39 -19.55
CA LEU A 260 -5.48 5.13 -19.80
C LEU A 260 -6.32 5.30 -21.07
N MET A 261 -6.07 4.46 -22.08
CA MET A 261 -6.77 4.53 -23.38
C MET A 261 -6.78 5.95 -24.02
N GLY A 262 -5.70 6.70 -23.88
CA GLY A 262 -5.56 8.06 -24.42
C GLY A 262 -6.07 9.19 -23.52
N HIS A 263 -6.84 8.90 -22.49
CA HIS A 263 -7.36 9.89 -21.53
C HIS A 263 -6.51 9.99 -20.28
N THR A 264 -6.28 11.21 -19.78
CA THR A 264 -5.60 11.43 -18.50
C THR A 264 -6.52 11.04 -17.35
N VAL A 265 -6.04 10.15 -16.47
CA VAL A 265 -6.79 9.75 -15.28
C VAL A 265 -6.63 10.83 -14.21
N THR A 266 -7.73 11.49 -13.87
CA THR A 266 -7.74 12.50 -12.81
C THR A 266 -7.72 11.87 -11.42
N GLN A 267 -7.31 12.62 -10.38
CA GLN A 267 -7.34 12.13 -8.99
C GLN A 267 -8.75 11.67 -8.57
N SER A 268 -9.80 12.38 -9.00
CA SER A 268 -11.19 11.98 -8.72
C SER A 268 -11.54 10.62 -9.32
N MET A 269 -11.07 10.33 -10.54
CA MET A 269 -11.25 9.01 -11.16
C MET A 269 -10.47 7.92 -10.40
N MET A 270 -9.25 8.23 -9.91
CA MET A 270 -8.47 7.29 -9.10
C MET A 270 -9.22 6.92 -7.80
N TYR A 271 -9.80 7.90 -7.12
CA TYR A 271 -10.64 7.66 -5.94
C TYR A 271 -11.87 6.81 -6.26
N LEU A 272 -12.56 7.11 -7.35
CA LEU A 272 -13.74 6.35 -7.75
C LEU A 272 -13.40 4.88 -8.03
N ILE A 273 -12.30 4.62 -8.73
CA ILE A 273 -11.81 3.26 -9.01
C ILE A 273 -11.44 2.56 -7.69
N MET A 274 -10.71 3.23 -6.80
CA MET A 274 -10.29 2.64 -5.52
C MET A 274 -11.48 2.30 -4.62
N ILE A 275 -12.40 3.25 -4.43
CA ILE A 275 -13.59 3.06 -3.59
C ILE A 275 -14.49 1.96 -4.20
N GLY A 276 -14.74 2.01 -5.49
CA GLY A 276 -15.54 0.99 -6.19
C GLY A 276 -14.93 -0.41 -6.07
N THR A 277 -13.62 -0.53 -6.23
CA THR A 277 -12.91 -1.80 -6.08
C THR A 277 -12.92 -2.31 -4.64
N CYS A 278 -12.67 -1.45 -3.66
CA CYS A 278 -12.74 -1.82 -2.24
C CYS A 278 -14.14 -2.31 -1.86
N PHE A 279 -15.18 -1.60 -2.32
CA PHE A 279 -16.57 -1.99 -2.09
C PHE A 279 -16.88 -3.36 -2.70
N LEU A 280 -16.52 -3.55 -3.97
CA LEU A 280 -16.73 -4.81 -4.68
C LEU A 280 -16.02 -5.98 -3.98
N LEU A 281 -14.74 -5.85 -3.67
CA LEU A 281 -13.96 -6.90 -3.01
C LEU A 281 -14.51 -7.22 -1.61
N THR A 282 -14.90 -6.21 -0.84
CA THR A 282 -15.49 -6.42 0.48
C THR A 282 -16.85 -7.16 0.38
N LEU A 283 -17.68 -6.82 -0.59
CA LEU A 283 -18.93 -7.54 -0.85
C LEU A 283 -18.68 -9.01 -1.23
N ILE A 284 -17.72 -9.25 -2.12
CA ILE A 284 -17.33 -10.62 -2.50
C ILE A 284 -16.89 -11.41 -1.26
N TYR A 285 -16.06 -10.81 -0.40
CA TYR A 285 -15.59 -11.48 0.83
C TYR A 285 -16.75 -11.81 1.78
N ILE A 286 -17.69 -10.89 1.98
CA ILE A 286 -18.88 -11.14 2.83
C ILE A 286 -19.73 -12.27 2.23
N PHE A 287 -19.97 -12.23 0.92
CA PHE A 287 -20.77 -13.24 0.23
C PHE A 287 -20.15 -14.65 0.32
N LEU A 288 -18.84 -14.76 0.14
CA LEU A 288 -18.10 -16.02 0.30
C LEU A 288 -18.29 -16.62 1.71
N ASN A 289 -18.29 -15.78 2.73
CA ASN A 289 -18.46 -16.25 4.12
C ASN A 289 -19.92 -16.52 4.53
N GLN A 290 -20.90 -16.02 3.78
CA GLN A 290 -22.32 -16.34 3.98
C GLN A 290 -22.71 -17.63 3.26
N SER A 291 -22.15 -17.89 2.08
CA SER A 291 -22.40 -19.14 1.35
C SER A 291 -21.79 -20.30 2.12
N LYS A 292 -22.50 -21.44 2.22
CA LYS A 292 -22.17 -22.63 3.04
C LYS A 292 -20.90 -23.38 2.62
N ILE A 293 -19.99 -22.80 1.86
CA ILE A 293 -18.80 -23.46 1.39
C ILE A 293 -17.77 -23.52 2.53
N ASN A 294 -17.55 -24.71 3.00
CA ASN A 294 -16.49 -25.28 3.85
C ASN A 294 -15.45 -24.30 4.44
N MET A 295 -15.72 -23.82 5.68
CA MET A 295 -14.62 -23.56 6.62
C MET A 295 -14.40 -24.79 7.51
#